data_58139fb95d0888e57381cc56b8b033e2
#
_entry.id   58139fb95d0888e57381cc56b8b033e2
#
_cell.length_a   1.000
_cell.length_b   1.000
_cell.length_c   1.000
_cell.angle_alpha   90.00
_cell.angle_beta   90.00
_cell.angle_gamma   90.00
#
_symmetry.space_group_name_H-M   'P 1'
#
loop_
_entity.id
_entity.type
_entity.pdbx_description
1 polymer ?
#
loop_
_entity_poly.entity_id
_entity_poly.type
_entity_poly.pdbx_seq_one_letter_code
_entity_poly.pdbx_strand_id
1 'polypeptide(L)'
;MIPAFQKDTALLADLAAASPDVDSLHVWWTGQSGFLVQWGPERLFFDPYLSDSLTKKYAQTDKPHIRMTERCIDPAKLTGITRVTASHVHTDHLDAETLLPLAAANPGLRLYFPHPIREEVQRRLTGAAVKLIAHGDREASREGDWELEATVAKHNEVLRDASGESHFIGFLVKCGPFRLFHSGDTLWHDDIIAKCRAFGPIDIAFLPINGNRPERHVAGNLNGTEAAALAKAIGARLVVPCHYDMFEFNTETPDEFIATCQKIGQPFKVMRCGERLDLKRLAA
;
A
#
# COMPACT_ATOMS: atom_id res chain seq x y z
N MET A 1 -11.21 -16.66 -11.89
CA MET A 1 -10.04 -16.09 -11.19
C MET A 1 -9.16 -15.42 -12.23
N ILE A 2 -8.76 -14.17 -12.00
CA ILE A 2 -7.88 -13.37 -12.88
C ILE A 2 -6.45 -13.87 -12.67
N PRO A 3 -5.73 -14.33 -13.72
CA PRO A 3 -4.34 -14.76 -13.57
C PRO A 3 -3.43 -13.60 -13.16
N ALA A 4 -2.47 -13.86 -12.28
CA ALA A 4 -1.39 -12.90 -12.02
C ALA A 4 -0.57 -12.66 -13.30
N PHE A 5 -0.08 -11.44 -13.50
CA PHE A 5 0.78 -11.09 -14.65
C PHE A 5 2.06 -11.92 -14.66
N GLN A 6 2.66 -12.03 -13.49
CA GLN A 6 3.72 -13.00 -13.20
C GLN A 6 3.62 -13.46 -11.74
N LYS A 7 4.09 -14.67 -11.46
CA LYS A 7 4.01 -15.26 -10.13
C LYS A 7 5.18 -16.20 -9.83
N ASP A 8 5.31 -16.54 -8.55
CA ASP A 8 6.25 -17.53 -8.05
C ASP A 8 7.67 -17.34 -8.61
N THR A 9 8.19 -18.34 -9.33
CA THR A 9 9.56 -18.33 -9.85
C THR A 9 9.81 -17.18 -10.83
N ALA A 10 8.82 -16.82 -11.66
CA ALA A 10 8.95 -15.70 -12.60
C ALA A 10 9.06 -14.37 -11.85
N LEU A 11 8.22 -14.15 -10.84
CA LEU A 11 8.30 -12.94 -10.01
C LEU A 11 9.61 -12.88 -9.22
N LEU A 12 10.08 -14.01 -8.65
CA LEU A 12 11.36 -14.05 -7.95
C LEU A 12 12.54 -13.75 -8.87
N ALA A 13 12.52 -14.26 -10.10
CA ALA A 13 13.55 -13.96 -11.10
C ALA A 13 13.55 -12.47 -11.48
N ASP A 14 12.37 -11.86 -11.64
CA ASP A 14 12.23 -10.43 -11.93
C ASP A 14 12.69 -9.54 -10.75
N LEU A 15 12.38 -9.93 -9.51
CA LEU A 15 12.89 -9.28 -8.30
C LEU A 15 14.44 -9.36 -8.21
N ALA A 16 15.01 -10.50 -8.58
CA ALA A 16 16.47 -10.70 -8.59
C ALA A 16 17.18 -9.92 -9.71
N ALA A 17 16.49 -9.72 -10.84
CA ALA A 17 17.00 -8.96 -11.98
C ALA A 17 16.86 -7.44 -11.82
N ALA A 18 16.14 -6.96 -10.80
CA ALA A 18 15.99 -5.53 -10.55
C ALA A 18 17.33 -4.91 -10.13
N SER A 19 17.74 -3.85 -10.83
CA SER A 19 19.00 -3.18 -10.56
C SER A 19 19.04 -2.58 -9.15
N PRO A 20 20.12 -2.74 -8.38
CA PRO A 20 20.32 -2.02 -7.13
C PRO A 20 20.80 -0.58 -7.32
N ASP A 21 20.71 -0.04 -8.53
CA ASP A 21 21.10 1.33 -8.86
C ASP A 21 20.23 2.36 -8.10
N VAL A 22 20.87 3.34 -7.49
CA VAL A 22 20.22 4.40 -6.71
C VAL A 22 19.47 5.43 -7.55
N ASP A 23 19.71 5.45 -8.86
CA ASP A 23 18.94 6.28 -9.81
C ASP A 23 17.68 5.60 -10.33
N SER A 24 17.44 4.37 -9.90
CA SER A 24 16.30 3.56 -10.29
C SER A 24 15.43 3.20 -9.09
N LEU A 25 14.11 3.26 -9.29
CA LEU A 25 13.10 2.77 -8.35
C LEU A 25 12.27 1.70 -9.06
N HIS A 26 12.11 0.56 -8.42
CA HIS A 26 11.34 -0.56 -8.93
C HIS A 26 10.12 -0.79 -8.03
N VAL A 27 8.95 -0.95 -8.63
CA VAL A 27 7.68 -1.14 -7.92
C VAL A 27 6.95 -2.34 -8.50
N TRP A 28 6.51 -3.26 -7.64
CA TRP A 28 5.62 -4.38 -8.01
C TRP A 28 4.30 -4.24 -7.29
N TRP A 29 3.20 -4.31 -8.01
CA TRP A 29 1.88 -4.42 -7.38
C TRP A 29 1.57 -5.89 -7.10
N THR A 30 1.28 -6.22 -5.85
CA THR A 30 1.02 -7.61 -5.44
C THR A 30 -0.47 -7.92 -5.22
N GLY A 31 -1.33 -7.00 -5.64
CA GLY A 31 -2.77 -7.04 -5.44
C GLY A 31 -3.21 -6.22 -4.21
N GLN A 32 -4.49 -5.93 -4.10
CA GLN A 32 -5.12 -5.09 -3.08
C GLN A 32 -4.36 -3.75 -2.92
N SER A 33 -3.92 -3.42 -1.74
CA SER A 33 -3.10 -2.23 -1.44
C SER A 33 -1.59 -2.55 -1.37
N GLY A 34 -1.18 -3.77 -1.76
CA GLY A 34 0.19 -4.26 -1.61
C GLY A 34 1.13 -3.78 -2.70
N PHE A 35 2.13 -2.96 -2.35
CA PHE A 35 3.20 -2.55 -3.26
C PHE A 35 4.58 -2.85 -2.68
N LEU A 36 5.33 -3.72 -3.37
CA LEU A 36 6.73 -3.94 -3.06
C LEU A 36 7.57 -2.93 -3.82
N VAL A 37 8.38 -2.18 -3.10
CA VAL A 37 9.26 -1.13 -3.64
C VAL A 37 10.70 -1.50 -3.37
N GLN A 38 11.56 -1.41 -4.38
CA GLN A 38 13.01 -1.53 -4.24
C GLN A 38 13.69 -0.22 -4.66
N TRP A 39 14.54 0.28 -3.78
CA TRP A 39 15.50 1.34 -4.07
C TRP A 39 16.88 0.95 -3.53
N GLY A 40 17.87 0.98 -4.40
CA GLY A 40 19.16 0.42 -4.06
C GLY A 40 19.05 -1.08 -3.69
N PRO A 41 19.76 -1.54 -2.66
CA PRO A 41 19.67 -2.93 -2.20
C PRO A 41 18.50 -3.20 -1.25
N GLU A 42 17.74 -2.20 -0.83
CA GLU A 42 16.71 -2.31 0.20
C GLU A 42 15.30 -2.32 -0.37
N ARG A 43 14.39 -2.99 0.33
CA ARG A 43 12.99 -3.12 -0.07
C ARG A 43 12.05 -2.70 1.06
N LEU A 44 11.02 -1.94 0.67
CA LEU A 44 9.86 -1.61 1.48
C LEU A 44 8.62 -2.29 0.88
N PHE A 45 7.77 -2.88 1.71
CA PHE A 45 6.51 -3.46 1.28
C PHE A 45 5.35 -2.73 1.93
N PHE A 46 4.60 -1.96 1.15
CA PHE A 46 3.37 -1.32 1.61
C PHE A 46 2.26 -2.35 1.75
N ASP A 47 1.61 -2.38 2.90
CA ASP A 47 0.34 -3.05 3.23
C ASP A 47 0.13 -4.42 2.51
N PRO A 48 1.04 -5.40 2.69
CA PRO A 48 0.98 -6.64 1.93
C PRO A 48 -0.19 -7.53 2.34
N TYR A 49 -0.94 -8.04 1.35
CA TYR A 49 -1.99 -9.04 1.52
C TYR A 49 -1.78 -10.21 0.56
N LEU A 50 -1.08 -11.24 1.02
CA LEU A 50 -0.66 -12.42 0.24
C LEU A 50 -1.23 -13.73 0.80
N SER A 51 -2.42 -13.67 1.42
CA SER A 51 -3.11 -14.84 1.99
C SER A 51 -4.56 -14.92 1.53
N ASP A 52 -5.27 -15.92 2.02
CA ASP A 52 -6.72 -16.05 1.87
C ASP A 52 -7.45 -15.88 3.21
N SER A 53 -6.85 -15.16 4.17
CA SER A 53 -7.38 -14.97 5.52
C SER A 53 -8.77 -14.35 5.53
N LEU A 54 -9.03 -13.32 4.69
CA LEU A 54 -10.35 -12.70 4.57
C LEU A 54 -11.38 -13.63 3.92
N THR A 55 -11.02 -14.36 2.89
CA THR A 55 -11.89 -15.35 2.26
C THR A 55 -12.33 -16.41 3.28
N LYS A 56 -11.39 -16.91 4.10
CA LYS A 56 -11.70 -17.85 5.19
C LYS A 56 -12.57 -17.23 6.28
N LYS A 57 -12.18 -16.02 6.75
CA LYS A 57 -12.85 -15.30 7.84
C LYS A 57 -14.32 -15.00 7.54
N TYR A 58 -14.62 -14.62 6.30
CA TYR A 58 -15.96 -14.17 5.88
C TYR A 58 -16.74 -15.20 5.07
N ALA A 59 -16.24 -16.45 4.93
CA ALA A 59 -16.84 -17.49 4.11
C ALA A 59 -18.32 -17.82 4.45
N GLN A 60 -18.71 -17.64 5.72
CA GLN A 60 -20.05 -17.96 6.24
C GLN A 60 -20.85 -16.70 6.62
N THR A 61 -20.48 -15.54 6.06
CA THR A 61 -21.16 -14.26 6.32
C THR A 61 -21.94 -13.80 5.10
N ASP A 62 -22.71 -12.72 5.27
CA ASP A 62 -23.39 -12.00 4.18
C ASP A 62 -22.45 -11.20 3.27
N LYS A 63 -21.14 -11.18 3.59
CA LYS A 63 -20.09 -10.47 2.86
C LYS A 63 -18.91 -11.40 2.52
N PRO A 64 -19.14 -12.48 1.76
CA PRO A 64 -18.08 -13.41 1.43
C PRO A 64 -16.99 -12.69 0.60
N HIS A 65 -15.75 -12.75 1.09
CA HIS A 65 -14.60 -12.17 0.41
C HIS A 65 -14.05 -13.17 -0.63
N ILE A 66 -14.80 -13.35 -1.73
CA ILE A 66 -14.39 -14.24 -2.82
C ILE A 66 -13.24 -13.55 -3.57
N ARG A 67 -12.07 -14.20 -3.54
CA ARG A 67 -10.88 -13.70 -4.23
C ARG A 67 -11.07 -13.76 -5.74
N MET A 68 -10.81 -12.65 -6.42
CA MET A 68 -10.87 -12.53 -7.88
C MET A 68 -9.52 -12.81 -8.54
N THR A 69 -8.43 -12.28 -7.99
CA THR A 69 -7.08 -12.35 -8.57
C THR A 69 -6.23 -13.39 -7.88
N GLU A 70 -5.50 -14.15 -8.70
CA GLU A 70 -4.53 -15.15 -8.23
C GLU A 70 -3.43 -14.50 -7.38
N ARG A 71 -3.04 -15.14 -6.27
CA ARG A 71 -1.91 -14.71 -5.47
C ARG A 71 -0.61 -14.85 -6.26
N CYS A 72 0.18 -13.77 -6.33
CA CYS A 72 1.39 -13.77 -7.15
C CYS A 72 2.58 -14.47 -6.49
N ILE A 73 2.62 -14.59 -5.14
CA ILE A 73 3.74 -15.21 -4.43
C ILE A 73 3.34 -15.67 -3.03
N ASP A 74 4.01 -16.72 -2.55
CA ASP A 74 4.01 -17.10 -1.14
C ASP A 74 4.92 -16.13 -0.36
N PRO A 75 4.42 -15.44 0.68
CA PRO A 75 5.23 -14.49 1.47
C PRO A 75 6.47 -15.11 2.10
N ALA A 76 6.48 -16.42 2.39
CA ALA A 76 7.66 -17.12 2.91
C ALA A 76 8.84 -17.17 1.90
N LYS A 77 8.58 -16.94 0.62
CA LYS A 77 9.61 -16.94 -0.43
C LYS A 77 10.20 -15.55 -0.71
N LEU A 78 9.60 -14.48 -0.14
CA LEU A 78 10.08 -13.12 -0.31
C LEU A 78 11.18 -12.80 0.68
N THR A 79 12.38 -12.58 0.19
CA THR A 79 13.56 -12.23 0.98
C THR A 79 14.08 -10.84 0.63
N GLY A 80 14.94 -10.28 1.52
CA GLY A 80 15.50 -8.94 1.31
C GLY A 80 14.52 -7.80 1.58
N ILE A 81 13.41 -8.07 2.27
CA ILE A 81 12.47 -7.05 2.72
C ILE A 81 12.97 -6.49 4.05
N THR A 82 13.24 -5.20 4.09
CA THR A 82 13.77 -4.54 5.30
C THR A 82 12.71 -3.79 6.07
N ARG A 83 11.64 -3.35 5.37
CA ARG A 83 10.55 -2.55 5.92
C ARG A 83 9.22 -3.04 5.38
N VAL A 84 8.19 -2.98 6.23
CA VAL A 84 6.81 -3.25 5.84
C VAL A 84 5.90 -2.24 6.54
N THR A 85 4.78 -1.87 5.92
CA THR A 85 3.78 -1.01 6.54
C THR A 85 2.47 -1.75 6.79
N ALA A 86 1.68 -1.23 7.71
CA ALA A 86 0.27 -1.50 7.86
C ALA A 86 -0.43 -0.18 8.16
N SER A 87 -1.15 0.37 7.20
CA SER A 87 -1.78 1.69 7.32
C SER A 87 -2.88 1.74 8.37
N HIS A 88 -3.50 0.61 8.67
CA HIS A 88 -4.55 0.47 9.67
C HIS A 88 -4.81 -1.01 10.03
N VAL A 89 -5.80 -1.24 10.88
CA VAL A 89 -6.07 -2.54 11.53
C VAL A 89 -6.79 -3.57 10.65
N HIS A 90 -7.37 -3.19 9.50
CA HIS A 90 -8.08 -4.14 8.66
C HIS A 90 -7.15 -5.26 8.16
N THR A 91 -7.73 -6.44 7.96
CA THR A 91 -6.93 -7.64 7.71
C THR A 91 -6.19 -7.59 6.36
N ASP A 92 -6.72 -6.92 5.36
CA ASP A 92 -6.06 -6.73 4.06
C ASP A 92 -4.89 -5.71 4.08
N HIS A 93 -4.62 -5.09 5.24
CA HIS A 93 -3.48 -4.20 5.49
C HIS A 93 -2.58 -4.69 6.64
N LEU A 94 -3.16 -5.40 7.63
CA LEU A 94 -2.45 -6.00 8.75
C LEU A 94 -2.75 -7.50 8.81
N ASP A 95 -2.27 -8.25 7.83
CA ASP A 95 -2.55 -9.67 7.67
C ASP A 95 -1.50 -10.56 8.33
N ALA A 96 -1.88 -11.25 9.41
CA ALA A 96 -0.98 -12.16 10.11
C ALA A 96 -0.52 -13.34 9.23
N GLU A 97 -1.40 -13.90 8.36
CA GLU A 97 -1.02 -15.00 7.46
C GLU A 97 0.00 -14.58 6.40
N THR A 98 0.11 -13.30 6.11
CA THR A 98 1.17 -12.71 5.25
C THR A 98 2.39 -12.30 6.07
N LEU A 99 2.20 -11.58 7.18
CA LEU A 99 3.29 -10.94 7.91
C LEU A 99 4.15 -11.91 8.72
N LEU A 100 3.57 -12.97 9.28
CA LEU A 100 4.31 -13.98 10.04
C LEU A 100 5.36 -14.72 9.18
N PRO A 101 4.99 -15.32 8.02
CA PRO A 101 5.98 -15.96 7.15
C PRO A 101 6.95 -14.96 6.52
N LEU A 102 6.50 -13.73 6.23
CA LEU A 102 7.38 -12.67 5.73
C LEU A 102 8.44 -12.28 6.78
N ALA A 103 8.07 -12.15 8.06
CA ALA A 103 8.99 -11.87 9.15
C ALA A 103 9.99 -13.01 9.36
N ALA A 104 9.54 -14.25 9.27
CA ALA A 104 10.41 -15.43 9.38
C ALA A 104 11.45 -15.48 8.26
N ALA A 105 11.07 -15.09 7.03
CA ALA A 105 11.98 -15.05 5.88
C ALA A 105 12.93 -13.82 5.88
N ASN A 106 12.67 -12.80 6.70
CA ASN A 106 13.39 -11.53 6.70
C ASN A 106 13.81 -11.13 8.13
N PRO A 107 14.88 -11.72 8.69
CA PRO A 107 15.39 -11.34 10.01
C PRO A 107 15.71 -9.85 10.09
N GLY A 108 15.22 -9.20 11.14
CA GLY A 108 15.37 -7.75 11.32
C GLY A 108 14.33 -6.89 10.59
N LEU A 109 13.28 -7.50 10.01
CA LEU A 109 12.15 -6.80 9.43
C LEU A 109 11.56 -5.79 10.41
N ARG A 110 11.20 -4.60 9.89
CA ARG A 110 10.55 -3.52 10.63
C ARG A 110 9.13 -3.35 10.13
N LEU A 111 8.15 -3.34 11.03
CA LEU A 111 6.75 -3.03 10.72
C LEU A 111 6.40 -1.65 11.25
N TYR A 112 5.99 -0.76 10.36
CA TYR A 112 5.48 0.59 10.66
C TYR A 112 3.95 0.58 10.63
N PHE A 113 3.32 1.12 11.68
CA PHE A 113 1.86 1.09 11.86
C PHE A 113 1.40 2.23 12.77
N PRO A 114 0.11 2.65 12.73
CA PRO A 114 -0.39 3.72 13.58
C PRO A 114 -0.39 3.36 15.08
N HIS A 115 -0.09 4.33 15.94
CA HIS A 115 0.00 4.14 17.40
C HIS A 115 -1.21 3.43 18.02
N PRO A 116 -2.48 3.79 17.71
CA PRO A 116 -3.65 3.23 18.37
C PRO A 116 -3.87 1.74 18.14
N ILE A 117 -3.27 1.14 17.09
CA ILE A 117 -3.46 -0.29 16.80
C ILE A 117 -2.35 -1.19 17.36
N ARG A 118 -1.46 -0.66 18.21
CA ARG A 118 -0.29 -1.39 18.74
C ARG A 118 -0.64 -2.72 19.40
N GLU A 119 -1.66 -2.75 20.25
CA GLU A 119 -2.07 -3.98 20.94
C GLU A 119 -2.52 -5.05 19.96
N GLU A 120 -3.27 -4.66 18.94
CA GLU A 120 -3.74 -5.59 17.90
C GLU A 120 -2.58 -6.10 17.03
N VAL A 121 -1.62 -5.24 16.70
CA VAL A 121 -0.38 -5.65 16.00
C VAL A 121 0.38 -6.68 16.83
N GLN A 122 0.61 -6.42 18.12
CA GLN A 122 1.28 -7.35 19.02
C GLN A 122 0.54 -8.69 19.14
N ARG A 123 -0.79 -8.64 19.22
CA ARG A 123 -1.64 -9.84 19.28
C ARG A 123 -1.53 -10.68 18.02
N ARG A 124 -1.63 -10.05 16.82
CA ARG A 124 -1.58 -10.76 15.53
C ARG A 124 -0.20 -11.32 15.23
N LEU A 125 0.87 -10.66 15.67
CA LEU A 125 2.25 -11.03 15.38
C LEU A 125 2.96 -11.64 16.59
N THR A 126 2.20 -12.23 17.52
CA THR A 126 2.78 -12.89 18.70
C THR A 126 3.82 -13.93 18.29
N GLY A 127 5.04 -13.82 18.85
CA GLY A 127 6.15 -14.72 18.57
C GLY A 127 6.94 -14.41 17.29
N ALA A 128 6.55 -13.42 16.49
CA ALA A 128 7.33 -13.03 15.32
C ALA A 128 8.57 -12.20 15.70
N ALA A 129 9.69 -12.49 15.05
CA ALA A 129 10.95 -11.72 15.18
C ALA A 129 10.88 -10.47 14.27
N VAL A 130 9.97 -9.53 14.57
CA VAL A 130 9.77 -8.28 13.84
C VAL A 130 9.92 -7.08 14.77
N LYS A 131 10.62 -6.04 14.31
CA LYS A 131 10.72 -4.78 15.07
C LYS A 131 9.46 -3.95 14.83
N LEU A 132 8.65 -3.76 15.86
CA LEU A 132 7.41 -3.00 15.82
C LEU A 132 7.68 -1.51 16.04
N ILE A 133 7.32 -0.68 15.06
CA ILE A 133 7.52 0.78 15.06
C ILE A 133 6.15 1.43 14.90
N ALA A 134 5.56 1.86 16.02
CA ALA A 134 4.36 2.66 15.94
C ALA A 134 4.69 4.06 15.46
N HIS A 135 3.80 4.65 14.67
CA HIS A 135 4.00 5.91 13.98
C HIS A 135 2.75 6.78 14.06
N GLY A 136 2.92 8.03 14.43
CA GLY A 136 1.86 9.04 14.43
C GLY A 136 1.79 9.79 13.10
N ASP A 137 0.64 10.40 12.81
CA ASP A 137 0.44 11.21 11.60
C ASP A 137 1.22 12.55 11.61
N ARG A 138 1.93 12.84 12.72
CA ARG A 138 2.80 14.01 12.88
C ARG A 138 4.27 13.66 13.07
N GLU A 139 4.60 12.38 12.95
CA GLU A 139 5.93 11.86 13.17
C GLU A 139 6.66 11.60 11.86
N ALA A 140 7.99 11.62 11.93
CA ALA A 140 8.89 11.18 10.89
C ALA A 140 9.92 10.20 11.46
N SER A 141 10.18 9.12 10.74
CA SER A 141 11.24 8.17 11.05
C SER A 141 12.29 8.20 9.95
N ARG A 142 13.57 8.26 10.33
CA ARG A 142 14.66 8.25 9.36
C ARG A 142 15.65 7.13 9.68
N GLU A 143 15.97 6.34 8.65
CA GLU A 143 16.96 5.28 8.71
C GLU A 143 17.78 5.24 7.42
N GLY A 144 19.03 5.68 7.50
CA GLY A 144 19.88 5.87 6.33
C GLY A 144 19.27 6.90 5.38
N ASP A 145 19.12 6.51 4.12
CA ASP A 145 18.52 7.35 3.07
C ASP A 145 17.00 7.15 2.92
N TRP A 146 16.39 6.42 3.85
CA TRP A 146 14.94 6.24 3.95
C TRP A 146 14.36 7.14 5.02
N GLU A 147 13.30 7.85 4.67
CA GLU A 147 12.52 8.68 5.58
C GLU A 147 11.04 8.34 5.38
N LEU A 148 10.35 8.03 6.47
CA LEU A 148 8.92 7.74 6.49
C LEU A 148 8.24 8.81 7.34
N GLU A 149 7.28 9.50 6.74
CA GLU A 149 6.30 10.33 7.43
C GLU A 149 4.92 9.71 7.26
N ALA A 150 4.00 10.06 8.15
CA ALA A 150 2.61 9.67 7.99
C ALA A 150 1.72 10.89 7.78
N THR A 151 0.58 10.66 7.14
CA THR A 151 -0.55 11.57 7.06
C THR A 151 -1.78 10.89 7.61
N VAL A 152 -2.71 11.65 8.17
CA VAL A 152 -4.02 11.11 8.53
C VAL A 152 -4.72 10.54 7.29
N ALA A 153 -5.44 9.44 7.45
CA ALA A 153 -6.36 8.91 6.46
C ALA A 153 -7.79 8.93 7.02
N LYS A 154 -8.77 9.12 6.13
CA LYS A 154 -10.19 9.19 6.48
C LYS A 154 -10.92 7.97 5.93
N HIS A 155 -10.99 6.92 6.72
CA HIS A 155 -11.71 5.69 6.33
C HIS A 155 -13.11 5.71 6.97
N ASN A 156 -14.09 6.30 6.28
CA ASN A 156 -15.37 6.86 6.69
C ASN A 156 -15.23 8.17 7.48
N GLU A 157 -14.48 8.18 8.55
CA GLU A 157 -14.21 9.36 9.38
C GLU A 157 -12.73 9.39 9.79
N VAL A 158 -12.28 10.55 10.27
CA VAL A 158 -10.97 10.66 10.92
C VAL A 158 -11.14 10.17 12.36
N LEU A 159 -10.73 8.94 12.60
CA LEU A 159 -10.80 8.32 13.92
C LEU A 159 -9.49 8.55 14.69
N ARG A 160 -9.59 9.21 15.85
CA ARG A 160 -8.46 9.46 16.76
C ARG A 160 -8.71 8.83 18.12
N ASP A 161 -7.65 8.37 18.77
CA ASP A 161 -7.69 7.91 20.15
C ASP A 161 -7.69 9.09 21.14
N ALA A 162 -7.69 8.78 22.44
CA ALA A 162 -7.70 9.78 23.51
C ALA A 162 -6.43 10.66 23.56
N SER A 163 -5.33 10.22 22.98
CA SER A 163 -4.08 10.98 22.84
C SER A 163 -4.03 11.84 21.56
N GLY A 164 -5.06 11.72 20.73
CA GLY A 164 -5.18 12.46 19.48
C GLY A 164 -4.47 11.80 18.30
N GLU A 165 -4.00 10.54 18.45
CA GLU A 165 -3.35 9.78 17.39
C GLU A 165 -4.35 9.12 16.44
N SER A 166 -4.07 9.11 15.14
CA SER A 166 -4.96 8.55 14.13
C SER A 166 -4.89 7.03 14.07
N HIS A 167 -6.06 6.36 13.98
CA HIS A 167 -6.17 4.91 13.72
C HIS A 167 -5.87 4.53 12.27
N PHE A 168 -5.99 5.47 11.34
CA PHE A 168 -5.80 5.29 9.90
C PHE A 168 -4.79 6.31 9.41
N ILE A 169 -3.73 5.82 8.77
CA ILE A 169 -2.66 6.67 8.23
C ILE A 169 -2.29 6.27 6.81
N GLY A 170 -1.87 7.25 6.02
CA GLY A 170 -1.10 7.02 4.81
C GLY A 170 0.39 7.23 5.09
N PHE A 171 1.25 6.66 4.25
CA PHE A 171 2.69 6.79 4.36
C PHE A 171 3.27 7.64 3.23
N LEU A 172 4.02 8.66 3.59
CA LEU A 172 4.88 9.45 2.73
C LEU A 172 6.31 8.95 2.91
N VAL A 173 6.93 8.46 1.84
CA VAL A 173 8.24 7.84 1.91
C VAL A 173 9.20 8.54 0.98
N LYS A 174 10.36 8.92 1.52
CA LYS A 174 11.52 9.34 0.74
C LYS A 174 12.54 8.22 0.76
N CYS A 175 12.99 7.80 -0.41
CA CYS A 175 14.09 6.86 -0.59
C CYS A 175 15.07 7.45 -1.62
N GLY A 176 16.21 7.93 -1.14
CA GLY A 176 17.14 8.69 -1.94
C GLY A 176 16.48 9.89 -2.65
N PRO A 177 16.51 9.92 -4.02
CA PRO A 177 15.91 11.02 -4.77
C PRO A 177 14.41 10.88 -4.98
N PHE A 178 13.79 9.73 -4.66
CA PHE A 178 12.39 9.45 -4.92
C PHE A 178 11.49 9.78 -3.73
N ARG A 179 10.27 10.24 -4.01
CA ARG A 179 9.20 10.47 -3.05
C ARG A 179 7.95 9.72 -3.44
N LEU A 180 7.46 8.91 -2.52
CA LEU A 180 6.34 8.00 -2.70
C LEU A 180 5.23 8.40 -1.74
N PHE A 181 3.99 8.17 -2.14
CA PHE A 181 2.84 8.31 -1.28
C PHE A 181 1.94 7.06 -1.41
N HIS A 182 1.70 6.39 -0.31
CA HIS A 182 0.70 5.33 -0.18
C HIS A 182 -0.38 5.82 0.78
N SER A 183 -1.60 6.04 0.29
CA SER A 183 -2.64 6.68 1.10
C SER A 183 -3.20 5.79 2.22
N GLY A 184 -2.95 4.48 2.19
CA GLY A 184 -3.80 3.52 2.87
C GLY A 184 -5.22 3.63 2.33
N ASP A 185 -6.19 3.18 3.10
CA ASP A 185 -7.61 3.32 2.79
C ASP A 185 -8.11 4.68 3.26
N THR A 186 -8.65 5.47 2.33
CA THR A 186 -9.07 6.84 2.62
C THR A 186 -10.15 7.35 1.69
N LEU A 187 -10.99 8.24 2.20
CA LEU A 187 -11.82 9.17 1.44
C LEU A 187 -11.04 10.47 1.17
N TRP A 188 -11.59 11.33 0.31
CA TRP A 188 -11.07 12.67 0.11
C TRP A 188 -11.13 13.51 1.38
N HIS A 189 -10.04 14.21 1.70
CA HIS A 189 -10.01 15.27 2.70
C HIS A 189 -8.82 16.22 2.48
N ASP A 190 -8.95 17.47 2.94
CA ASP A 190 -7.98 18.52 2.61
C ASP A 190 -6.65 18.37 3.34
N ASP A 191 -6.63 17.75 4.51
CA ASP A 191 -5.39 17.54 5.29
C ASP A 191 -4.38 16.67 4.53
N ILE A 192 -4.84 15.67 3.77
CA ILE A 192 -3.98 14.86 2.90
C ILE A 192 -3.29 15.74 1.86
N ILE A 193 -4.03 16.66 1.24
CA ILE A 193 -3.50 17.54 0.20
C ILE A 193 -2.44 18.47 0.79
N ALA A 194 -2.74 19.07 1.93
CA ALA A 194 -1.82 19.98 2.63
C ALA A 194 -0.52 19.25 3.02
N LYS A 195 -0.63 18.05 3.64
CA LYS A 195 0.52 17.26 4.08
C LYS A 195 1.37 16.78 2.89
N CYS A 196 0.76 16.25 1.83
CA CYS A 196 1.47 15.81 0.63
C CYS A 196 2.21 16.96 -0.06
N ARG A 197 1.59 18.14 -0.15
CA ARG A 197 2.25 19.34 -0.73
C ARG A 197 3.41 19.82 0.12
N ALA A 198 3.31 19.77 1.44
CA ALA A 198 4.39 20.13 2.36
C ALA A 198 5.57 19.15 2.29
N PHE A 199 5.29 17.85 2.06
CA PHE A 199 6.34 16.83 1.87
C PHE A 199 7.15 17.06 0.58
N GLY A 200 6.58 17.73 -0.41
CA GLY A 200 7.23 18.08 -1.68
C GLY A 200 6.77 17.23 -2.85
N PRO A 201 7.43 17.35 -4.02
CA PRO A 201 6.97 16.72 -5.25
C PRO A 201 6.97 15.20 -5.12
N ILE A 202 5.78 14.58 -5.28
CA ILE A 202 5.59 13.13 -5.20
C ILE A 202 5.84 12.52 -6.59
N ASP A 203 6.76 11.55 -6.66
CA ASP A 203 7.08 10.88 -7.91
C ASP A 203 6.01 9.84 -8.26
N ILE A 204 5.50 9.10 -7.26
CA ILE A 204 4.44 8.11 -7.44
C ILE A 204 3.50 8.10 -6.24
N ALA A 205 2.19 8.11 -6.52
CA ALA A 205 1.14 7.95 -5.52
C ALA A 205 0.37 6.64 -5.76
N PHE A 206 0.10 5.90 -4.69
CA PHE A 206 -0.73 4.69 -4.67
C PHE A 206 -2.04 5.02 -3.98
N LEU A 207 -3.17 4.95 -4.71
CA LEU A 207 -4.47 5.40 -4.25
C LEU A 207 -5.55 4.35 -4.49
N PRO A 208 -6.43 4.06 -3.51
CA PRO A 208 -7.55 3.13 -3.68
C PRO A 208 -8.59 3.69 -4.64
N ILE A 209 -9.31 2.81 -5.34
CA ILE A 209 -10.36 3.18 -6.31
C ILE A 209 -11.68 2.42 -6.12
N ASN A 210 -11.81 1.58 -5.11
CA ASN A 210 -13.01 0.75 -4.90
C ASN A 210 -14.24 1.54 -4.45
N GLY A 211 -14.11 2.82 -4.12
CA GLY A 211 -15.21 3.73 -3.84
C GLY A 211 -15.84 3.60 -2.46
N ASN A 212 -16.83 4.44 -2.21
CA ASN A 212 -17.62 4.45 -0.99
C ASN A 212 -19.09 4.15 -1.35
N ARG A 213 -19.48 2.88 -1.27
CA ARG A 213 -20.83 2.41 -1.58
C ARG A 213 -21.52 1.94 -0.30
N PRO A 214 -22.48 2.69 0.23
CA PRO A 214 -23.18 2.35 1.47
C PRO A 214 -23.82 0.95 1.46
N GLU A 215 -24.28 0.48 0.31
CA GLU A 215 -24.87 -0.84 0.12
C GLU A 215 -23.90 -2.00 0.37
N ARG A 216 -22.61 -1.76 0.34
CA ARG A 216 -21.59 -2.77 0.69
C ARG A 216 -21.43 -2.95 2.20
N HIS A 217 -21.91 -1.99 3.00
CA HIS A 217 -21.76 -1.98 4.46
C HIS A 217 -20.32 -2.21 4.96
N VAL A 218 -19.35 -1.67 4.24
CA VAL A 218 -17.93 -1.61 4.60
C VAL A 218 -17.45 -0.17 4.56
N ALA A 219 -16.35 0.10 5.22
CA ALA A 219 -15.76 1.43 5.18
C ALA A 219 -15.37 1.82 3.75
N GLY A 220 -15.57 3.08 3.40
CA GLY A 220 -15.39 3.58 2.05
C GLY A 220 -13.99 4.09 1.75
N ASN A 221 -13.69 4.13 0.46
CA ASN A 221 -12.47 4.66 -0.11
C ASN A 221 -12.79 5.67 -1.22
N LEU A 222 -11.75 6.30 -1.77
CA LEU A 222 -11.85 7.09 -2.99
C LEU A 222 -12.45 6.23 -4.12
N ASN A 223 -13.28 6.84 -4.96
CA ASN A 223 -13.63 6.26 -6.25
C ASN A 223 -12.59 6.64 -7.32
N GLY A 224 -12.74 6.13 -8.54
CA GLY A 224 -11.80 6.38 -9.62
C GLY A 224 -11.61 7.86 -9.95
N THR A 225 -12.71 8.64 -9.96
CA THR A 225 -12.68 10.10 -10.20
C THR A 225 -11.96 10.83 -9.07
N GLU A 226 -12.27 10.50 -7.82
CA GLU A 226 -11.63 11.12 -6.65
C GLU A 226 -10.15 10.81 -6.55
N ALA A 227 -9.74 9.56 -6.82
CA ALA A 227 -8.34 9.16 -6.82
C ALA A 227 -7.52 9.92 -7.88
N ALA A 228 -8.03 10.04 -9.10
CA ALA A 228 -7.39 10.82 -10.16
C ALA A 228 -7.28 12.31 -9.79
N ALA A 229 -8.36 12.89 -9.25
CA ALA A 229 -8.39 14.29 -8.81
C ALA A 229 -7.44 14.55 -7.63
N LEU A 230 -7.38 13.63 -6.64
CA LEU A 230 -6.45 13.74 -5.52
C LEU A 230 -4.99 13.70 -5.98
N ALA A 231 -4.65 12.77 -6.88
CA ALA A 231 -3.31 12.70 -7.46
C ALA A 231 -2.90 14.03 -8.10
N LYS A 232 -3.82 14.66 -8.85
CA LYS A 232 -3.61 15.99 -9.45
C LYS A 232 -3.45 17.07 -8.38
N ALA A 233 -4.31 17.06 -7.36
CA ALA A 233 -4.31 18.06 -6.29
C ALA A 233 -3.02 18.03 -5.46
N ILE A 234 -2.45 16.84 -5.20
CA ILE A 234 -1.17 16.68 -4.48
C ILE A 234 0.06 16.87 -5.38
N GLY A 235 -0.12 17.05 -6.69
CA GLY A 235 0.98 17.23 -7.63
C GLY A 235 1.80 15.96 -7.90
N ALA A 236 1.17 14.79 -7.81
CA ALA A 236 1.85 13.52 -8.10
C ALA A 236 2.24 13.45 -9.59
N ARG A 237 3.48 13.06 -9.86
CA ARG A 237 3.99 12.89 -11.25
C ARG A 237 3.38 11.67 -11.91
N LEU A 238 3.13 10.63 -11.13
CA LEU A 238 2.48 9.39 -11.57
C LEU A 238 1.52 8.93 -10.48
N VAL A 239 0.36 8.40 -10.86
CA VAL A 239 -0.55 7.72 -9.94
C VAL A 239 -0.80 6.28 -10.39
N VAL A 240 -0.79 5.37 -9.43
CA VAL A 240 -1.12 3.95 -9.62
C VAL A 240 -2.33 3.64 -8.76
N PRO A 241 -3.44 3.18 -9.34
CA PRO A 241 -4.61 2.79 -8.58
C PRO A 241 -4.36 1.46 -7.85
N CYS A 242 -5.05 1.26 -6.74
CA CYS A 242 -5.06 0.01 -5.98
C CYS A 242 -6.46 -0.29 -5.44
N HIS A 243 -6.57 -1.35 -4.66
CA HIS A 243 -7.82 -1.81 -4.03
C HIS A 243 -8.90 -2.17 -5.06
N TYR A 244 -8.51 -2.84 -6.14
CA TYR A 244 -9.40 -3.38 -7.18
C TYR A 244 -9.00 -4.81 -7.54
N ASP A 245 -9.89 -5.53 -8.19
CA ASP A 245 -9.70 -6.92 -8.65
C ASP A 245 -9.30 -7.92 -7.55
N MET A 246 -9.61 -7.63 -6.27
CA MET A 246 -9.27 -8.53 -5.18
C MET A 246 -10.48 -9.32 -4.68
N PHE A 247 -11.59 -8.66 -4.34
CA PHE A 247 -12.79 -9.28 -3.80
C PHE A 247 -14.03 -8.86 -4.58
N GLU A 248 -14.85 -9.83 -5.03
CA GLU A 248 -16.00 -9.60 -5.91
C GLU A 248 -16.99 -8.55 -5.37
N PHE A 249 -17.23 -8.52 -4.07
CA PHE A 249 -18.21 -7.61 -3.48
C PHE A 249 -17.66 -6.18 -3.25
N ASN A 250 -16.34 -6.01 -3.20
CA ASN A 250 -15.68 -4.74 -2.85
C ASN A 250 -14.58 -4.38 -3.85
N THR A 251 -14.99 -4.20 -5.09
CA THR A 251 -14.11 -3.79 -6.19
C THR A 251 -14.85 -2.85 -7.14
N GLU A 252 -14.09 -2.07 -7.89
CA GLU A 252 -14.51 -1.34 -9.08
C GLU A 252 -13.51 -1.62 -10.20
N THR A 253 -13.95 -1.45 -11.45
CA THR A 253 -13.01 -1.47 -12.57
C THR A 253 -12.20 -0.17 -12.61
N PRO A 254 -10.99 -0.16 -13.17
CA PRO A 254 -10.20 1.06 -13.28
C PRO A 254 -10.68 2.04 -14.38
N ASP A 255 -11.80 1.77 -15.06
CA ASP A 255 -12.25 2.54 -16.22
C ASP A 255 -12.57 4.00 -15.88
N GLU A 256 -13.28 4.25 -14.76
CA GLU A 256 -13.57 5.60 -14.28
C GLU A 256 -12.29 6.38 -13.96
N PHE A 257 -11.35 5.72 -13.31
CA PHE A 257 -10.04 6.28 -12.99
C PHE A 257 -9.25 6.65 -14.25
N ILE A 258 -9.19 5.73 -15.23
CA ILE A 258 -8.51 5.93 -16.53
C ILE A 258 -9.11 7.14 -17.25
N ALA A 259 -10.44 7.13 -17.42
CA ALA A 259 -11.15 8.20 -18.13
C ALA A 259 -10.91 9.57 -17.48
N THR A 260 -10.95 9.62 -16.13
CA THR A 260 -10.71 10.87 -15.39
C THR A 260 -9.25 11.32 -15.51
N CYS A 261 -8.28 10.44 -15.34
CA CYS A 261 -6.85 10.77 -15.51
C CYS A 261 -6.58 11.34 -16.90
N GLN A 262 -7.11 10.72 -17.95
CA GLN A 262 -7.00 11.22 -19.33
C GLN A 262 -7.62 12.60 -19.50
N LYS A 263 -8.83 12.80 -18.96
CA LYS A 263 -9.55 14.08 -19.05
C LYS A 263 -8.81 15.25 -18.39
N ILE A 264 -8.20 15.01 -17.22
CA ILE A 264 -7.50 16.06 -16.46
C ILE A 264 -6.00 16.14 -16.75
N GLY A 265 -5.47 15.26 -17.61
CA GLY A 265 -4.04 15.20 -17.93
C GLY A 265 -3.19 14.78 -16.73
N GLN A 266 -3.65 13.81 -15.90
CA GLN A 266 -2.87 13.21 -14.82
C GLN A 266 -2.16 11.96 -15.35
N PRO A 267 -0.82 11.88 -15.34
CA PRO A 267 -0.12 10.66 -15.69
C PRO A 267 -0.47 9.51 -14.73
N PHE A 268 -0.74 8.34 -15.29
CA PHE A 268 -1.14 7.16 -14.52
C PHE A 268 -0.61 5.87 -15.11
N LYS A 269 -0.57 4.82 -14.30
CA LYS A 269 -0.31 3.44 -14.73
C LYS A 269 -1.26 2.50 -13.99
N VAL A 270 -2.10 1.79 -14.72
CA VAL A 270 -2.86 0.64 -14.18
C VAL A 270 -1.97 -0.59 -14.26
N MET A 271 -1.77 -1.27 -13.14
CA MET A 271 -0.90 -2.44 -13.04
C MET A 271 -1.73 -3.71 -12.86
N ARG A 272 -1.17 -4.84 -13.28
CA ARG A 272 -1.71 -6.18 -12.99
C ARG A 272 -0.94 -6.81 -11.81
N CYS A 273 -1.57 -7.69 -11.07
CA CYS A 273 -0.94 -8.38 -9.94
C CYS A 273 0.38 -9.07 -10.36
N GLY A 274 1.48 -8.75 -9.68
CA GLY A 274 2.83 -9.21 -10.01
C GLY A 274 3.56 -8.37 -11.07
N GLU A 275 2.93 -7.37 -11.70
CA GLU A 275 3.57 -6.51 -12.71
C GLU A 275 4.58 -5.55 -12.07
N ARG A 276 5.71 -5.31 -12.77
CA ARG A 276 6.74 -4.33 -12.38
C ARG A 276 6.57 -3.02 -13.12
N LEU A 277 6.83 -1.93 -12.41
CA LEU A 277 6.98 -0.57 -12.93
C LEU A 277 8.34 -0.04 -12.50
N ASP A 278 9.08 0.53 -13.45
CA ASP A 278 10.39 1.14 -13.21
C ASP A 278 10.31 2.66 -13.39
N LEU A 279 10.84 3.40 -12.42
CA LEU A 279 11.09 4.83 -12.53
C LEU A 279 12.60 5.07 -12.54
N LYS A 280 13.06 5.96 -13.40
CA LYS A 280 14.45 6.39 -13.45
C LYS A 280 14.57 7.89 -13.27
N ARG A 281 15.56 8.33 -12.52
CA ARG A 281 16.04 9.70 -12.55
C ARG A 281 17.03 9.81 -13.71
N LEU A 282 16.74 10.69 -14.64
CA LEU A 282 17.76 11.09 -15.61
C LEU A 282 18.83 11.86 -14.84
N ALA A 283 20.12 11.50 -15.08
CA ALA A 283 21.23 12.30 -14.58
C ALA A 283 21.03 13.75 -15.04
N ALA A 284 21.10 14.70 -14.10
CA ALA A 284 20.97 16.12 -14.38
C ALA A 284 22.19 16.63 -15.15
#